data_f3f6ee9f84d6bc674b967370837b1c4b
#
_entry.id   f3f6ee9f84d6bc674b967370837b1c4b
#
_cell.length_a   1.000
_cell.length_b   1.000
_cell.length_c   1.000
_cell.angle_alpha   90.00
_cell.angle_beta   90.00
_cell.angle_gamma   90.00
#
_symmetry.space_group_name_H-M   'P 1'
#
loop_
_entity.id
_entity.type
_entity.pdbx_description
1 polymer ?
#
loop_
_entity_poly.entity_id
_entity_poly.type
_entity_poly.pdbx_seq_one_letter_code
_entity_poly.pdbx_strand_id
1 'polypeptide(L)'
;MKLLLGSLIAVGLGMATYNRAILPENAWDSAWTRAAQYLPESLVNPAPEVSNYLLAPIRRGDIATTVTASGALSAITTVLVSSQVSGQMLRIVADYNAEVRRGEVIAQIDPLSFQIALEQAQSELRVAEAAVAIQERIQEKAAADLASAAAATERVRFATERERIVVAEAQRDLERKRTLAKGDNVSQVEVSRTQAAFDMAVQNYKSAEADERTKIALTQAAESSRRSAEAQVIHANAIVQQRRAALKAAQTELERTKIRSPVDGVVIGRTIEEGQQVTVTLQTQTLFTVAQDLREMQIKISVDEADIGKIREGQPVIYTVDSFPGREFRAEVKQIRKDSQEKQNVITYVVVANAPNPDRMLMPGMTANARIIIDAHTNVHKVPVAALRFTPAGERGPEASHLWTLGEDQRPRPIPVRVGLSDGSMVEISIAEPVEQVIVGVDQREPSPTIARRIIGSM
;
A
#
# COMPACT_ATOMS: atom_id res chain seq x y z
N MET A 1 -15.21 -4.48 87.86
CA MET A 1 -15.09 -3.02 88.06
C MET A 1 -15.14 -2.25 86.74
N LYS A 2 -14.73 -2.82 85.59
CA LYS A 2 -14.81 -2.13 84.27
C LYS A 2 -16.22 -2.08 83.63
N LEU A 3 -17.12 -3.00 84.01
CA LEU A 3 -18.48 -3.05 83.49
C LEU A 3 -19.44 -2.03 84.22
N LEU A 4 -19.12 -1.64 85.46
CA LEU A 4 -19.88 -0.63 86.21
C LEU A 4 -19.50 0.80 85.76
N LEU A 5 -18.31 1.05 85.25
CA LEU A 5 -17.90 2.37 84.77
C LEU A 5 -18.49 2.68 83.38
N GLY A 6 -18.61 1.67 82.52
CA GLY A 6 -19.21 1.81 81.17
C GLY A 6 -20.73 2.14 81.26
N SER A 7 -21.46 1.58 82.25
CA SER A 7 -22.86 1.86 82.41
C SER A 7 -23.15 3.28 83.00
N LEU A 8 -22.23 3.82 83.83
CA LEU A 8 -22.35 5.19 84.36
C LEU A 8 -22.08 6.25 83.25
N ILE A 9 -21.17 5.99 82.32
CA ILE A 9 -20.93 6.89 81.17
C ILE A 9 -22.09 6.87 80.16
N ALA A 10 -22.68 5.70 79.90
CA ALA A 10 -23.86 5.59 79.06
C ALA A 10 -25.11 6.25 79.60
N VAL A 11 -25.32 6.18 80.93
CA VAL A 11 -26.41 6.87 81.60
C VAL A 11 -26.19 8.39 81.70
N GLY A 12 -24.92 8.83 81.80
CA GLY A 12 -24.56 10.25 81.77
C GLY A 12 -24.79 10.89 80.40
N LEU A 13 -24.46 10.20 79.30
CA LEU A 13 -24.72 10.65 77.96
C LEU A 13 -26.21 10.62 77.59
N GLY A 14 -26.95 9.64 78.06
CA GLY A 14 -28.41 9.56 77.84
C GLY A 14 -29.20 10.67 78.56
N MET A 15 -28.78 11.08 79.77
CA MET A 15 -29.39 12.22 80.49
C MET A 15 -28.96 13.58 79.87
N ALA A 16 -27.79 13.70 79.30
CA ALA A 16 -27.31 14.94 78.66
C ALA A 16 -28.09 15.30 77.39
N THR A 17 -28.56 14.31 76.65
CA THR A 17 -29.38 14.55 75.47
C THR A 17 -30.83 14.91 75.78
N TYR A 18 -31.35 14.49 76.92
CA TYR A 18 -32.73 14.76 77.29
C TYR A 18 -32.95 16.16 77.98
N ASN A 19 -31.89 16.78 78.50
CA ASN A 19 -32.01 17.99 79.28
C ASN A 19 -31.30 19.21 78.68
N ARG A 20 -31.06 19.24 77.38
CA ARG A 20 -30.36 20.33 76.66
C ARG A 20 -31.16 21.66 76.62
N ALA A 21 -32.37 21.69 77.19
CA ALA A 21 -33.28 22.84 77.15
C ALA A 21 -33.28 23.76 78.40
N ILE A 22 -32.48 23.47 79.45
CA ILE A 22 -32.68 24.13 80.75
C ILE A 22 -31.42 24.79 81.36
N LEU A 23 -30.21 24.61 80.75
CA LEU A 23 -28.98 25.22 81.29
C LEU A 23 -28.26 26.08 80.29
N PRO A 24 -27.66 27.24 80.69
CA PRO A 24 -26.92 28.11 79.76
C PRO A 24 -25.61 27.44 79.31
N GLU A 25 -25.19 27.71 78.03
CA GLU A 25 -24.07 27.11 77.35
C GLU A 25 -22.74 27.10 78.15
N ASN A 26 -22.53 28.07 79.06
CA ASN A 26 -21.29 28.23 79.85
C ASN A 26 -21.13 27.24 81.00
N ALA A 27 -22.22 26.53 81.39
CA ALA A 27 -22.18 25.61 82.53
C ALA A 27 -21.55 24.23 82.16
N TRP A 28 -21.52 23.88 80.85
CA TRP A 28 -20.98 22.64 80.41
C TRP A 28 -19.44 22.65 80.32
N ASP A 29 -18.83 23.76 79.90
CA ASP A 29 -17.39 23.90 79.81
C ASP A 29 -16.69 23.83 81.19
N SER A 30 -17.35 24.36 82.24
CA SER A 30 -16.84 24.29 83.60
C SER A 30 -17.01 22.91 84.27
N ALA A 31 -17.99 22.13 83.82
CA ALA A 31 -18.23 20.78 84.31
C ALA A 31 -17.24 19.77 83.66
N TRP A 32 -16.96 19.92 82.35
CA TRP A 32 -15.95 19.08 81.66
C TRP A 32 -14.56 19.39 82.14
N THR A 33 -14.17 20.61 82.37
CA THR A 33 -12.83 20.97 82.87
C THR A 33 -12.56 20.39 84.25
N ARG A 34 -13.58 20.27 85.09
CA ARG A 34 -13.51 19.64 86.46
C ARG A 34 -13.55 18.10 86.38
N ALA A 35 -14.30 17.52 85.43
CA ALA A 35 -14.33 16.07 85.20
C ALA A 35 -13.00 15.54 84.58
N ALA A 36 -12.37 16.32 83.77
CA ALA A 36 -11.08 15.99 83.16
C ALA A 36 -9.94 15.85 84.19
N GLN A 37 -10.00 16.52 85.33
CA GLN A 37 -9.02 16.38 86.43
C GLN A 37 -9.07 15.02 87.15
N TYR A 38 -10.15 14.27 87.05
CA TYR A 38 -10.31 12.94 87.66
C TYR A 38 -10.23 11.80 86.70
N LEU A 39 -9.99 12.07 85.41
CA LEU A 39 -9.72 11.03 84.38
C LEU A 39 -8.21 10.72 84.34
N PRO A 40 -7.84 9.47 84.33
CA PRO A 40 -6.41 9.11 84.14
C PRO A 40 -5.90 9.72 82.81
N GLU A 41 -4.70 10.29 82.86
CA GLU A 41 -4.03 11.02 81.73
C GLU A 41 -4.04 10.25 80.44
N SER A 42 -4.12 8.90 80.51
CA SER A 42 -4.23 8.00 79.35
C SER A 42 -5.56 8.04 78.61
N LEU A 43 -6.62 8.69 79.17
CA LEU A 43 -7.93 8.88 78.49
C LEU A 43 -8.08 10.29 77.94
N VAL A 44 -7.24 11.23 78.36
CA VAL A 44 -7.28 12.64 77.88
C VAL A 44 -6.28 12.85 76.73
N ASN A 45 -5.16 12.08 76.71
CA ASN A 45 -4.17 12.01 75.62
C ASN A 45 -3.95 10.55 75.29
N PRO A 46 -4.65 9.98 74.35
CA PRO A 46 -4.29 8.65 73.85
C PRO A 46 -2.82 8.70 73.37
N ALA A 47 -1.98 7.83 73.95
CA ALA A 47 -0.61 7.67 73.48
C ALA A 47 -0.64 7.50 71.97
N PRO A 48 0.26 8.11 71.24
CA PRO A 48 0.31 7.94 69.75
C PRO A 48 0.37 6.45 69.44
N GLU A 49 -0.61 5.93 68.70
CA GLU A 49 -0.59 4.56 68.21
C GLU A 49 0.70 4.44 67.40
N VAL A 50 1.59 3.59 67.86
CA VAL A 50 2.81 3.22 67.12
C VAL A 50 2.31 2.45 65.90
N SER A 51 2.00 3.17 64.85
CA SER A 51 1.64 2.58 63.58
C SER A 51 2.89 1.88 63.00
N ASN A 52 2.80 0.55 62.86
CA ASN A 52 3.87 -0.19 62.18
C ASN A 52 3.84 0.19 60.68
N TYR A 53 4.78 1.05 60.26
CA TYR A 53 4.87 1.49 58.87
C TYR A 53 5.55 0.41 58.03
N LEU A 54 5.01 0.12 56.87
CA LEU A 54 5.64 -0.70 55.84
C LEU A 54 6.70 0.13 55.14
N LEU A 55 7.96 -0.31 55.21
CA LEU A 55 9.11 0.36 54.61
C LEU A 55 9.53 -0.36 53.32
N ALA A 56 9.87 0.42 52.32
CA ALA A 56 10.49 -0.07 51.10
C ALA A 56 11.88 0.56 50.86
N PRO A 57 12.88 -0.20 50.47
CA PRO A 57 14.19 0.37 50.21
C PRO A 57 14.20 1.19 48.90
N ILE A 58 14.92 2.31 48.93
CA ILE A 58 15.26 3.03 47.71
C ILE A 58 16.26 2.20 46.93
N ARG A 59 15.90 1.81 45.70
CA ARG A 59 16.77 0.99 44.85
C ARG A 59 17.39 1.86 43.76
N ARG A 60 18.64 1.56 43.39
CA ARG A 60 19.26 2.10 42.17
C ARG A 60 19.08 1.10 41.04
N GLY A 61 18.77 1.62 39.85
CA GLY A 61 18.64 0.81 38.65
C GLY A 61 18.02 1.56 37.50
N ASP A 62 17.89 0.88 36.40
CA ASP A 62 17.32 1.46 35.20
C ASP A 62 15.78 1.54 35.31
N ILE A 63 15.22 2.58 34.75
CA ILE A 63 13.77 2.79 34.64
C ILE A 63 13.43 3.23 33.24
N ALA A 64 12.35 2.68 32.68
CA ALA A 64 11.90 3.05 31.34
C ALA A 64 10.37 3.21 31.33
N THR A 65 9.92 4.26 30.70
CA THR A 65 8.50 4.43 30.38
C THR A 65 8.22 3.73 29.07
N THR A 66 7.29 2.79 29.07
CA THR A 66 6.97 1.99 27.88
C THR A 66 5.49 2.06 27.52
N VAL A 67 5.20 2.01 26.24
CA VAL A 67 3.84 1.74 25.71
C VAL A 67 3.79 0.29 25.28
N THR A 68 2.85 -0.46 25.83
CA THR A 68 2.61 -1.85 25.49
C THR A 68 1.46 -1.95 24.49
N ALA A 69 1.69 -2.61 23.37
CA ALA A 69 0.68 -2.79 22.34
C ALA A 69 0.91 -4.10 21.57
N SER A 70 -0.17 -4.67 21.04
CA SER A 70 -0.08 -5.87 20.21
C SER A 70 0.12 -5.51 18.74
N GLY A 71 0.82 -6.37 18.02
CA GLY A 71 1.06 -6.22 16.60
C GLY A 71 1.14 -7.56 15.87
N ALA A 72 1.18 -7.50 14.55
CA ALA A 72 1.39 -8.67 13.70
C ALA A 72 2.68 -8.54 12.91
N LEU A 73 3.46 -9.61 12.89
CA LEU A 73 4.64 -9.73 12.04
C LEU A 73 4.22 -9.89 10.58
N SER A 74 4.89 -9.19 9.70
CA SER A 74 4.72 -9.33 8.25
C SER A 74 6.05 -9.14 7.54
N ALA A 75 6.22 -9.74 6.37
CA ALA A 75 7.34 -9.38 5.51
C ALA A 75 7.25 -7.90 5.10
N ILE A 76 8.37 -7.26 4.84
CA ILE A 76 8.41 -5.85 4.43
C ILE A 76 7.68 -5.69 3.10
N THR A 77 7.97 -6.56 2.14
CA THR A 77 7.32 -6.56 0.82
C THR A 77 6.62 -7.90 0.60
N THR A 78 5.31 -7.83 0.42
CA THR A 78 4.47 -8.96 0.06
C THR A 78 3.76 -8.65 -1.25
N VAL A 79 3.86 -9.52 -2.24
CA VAL A 79 3.22 -9.36 -3.54
C VAL A 79 2.13 -10.40 -3.71
N LEU A 80 0.94 -9.93 -4.05
CA LEU A 80 -0.20 -10.78 -4.36
C LEU A 80 -0.18 -11.11 -5.86
N VAL A 81 -0.14 -12.38 -6.21
CA VAL A 81 -0.16 -12.85 -7.58
C VAL A 81 -1.54 -13.36 -7.92
N SER A 82 -2.11 -12.81 -8.99
CA SER A 82 -3.43 -13.18 -9.51
C SER A 82 -3.34 -13.57 -10.97
N SER A 83 -4.39 -14.20 -11.53
CA SER A 83 -4.48 -14.47 -12.95
C SER A 83 -5.01 -13.25 -13.72
N GLN A 84 -4.52 -13.10 -14.96
CA GLN A 84 -5.02 -12.13 -15.94
C GLN A 84 -6.00 -12.76 -16.94
N VAL A 85 -6.10 -14.10 -16.95
CA VAL A 85 -6.99 -14.85 -17.85
C VAL A 85 -7.82 -15.84 -17.05
N SER A 86 -9.02 -16.12 -17.53
CA SER A 86 -9.91 -17.12 -16.94
C SER A 86 -9.63 -18.49 -17.56
N GLY A 87 -9.73 -19.54 -16.76
CA GLY A 87 -9.54 -20.91 -17.22
C GLY A 87 -9.38 -21.89 -16.07
N GLN A 88 -9.28 -23.17 -16.36
CA GLN A 88 -9.02 -24.20 -15.36
C GLN A 88 -7.53 -24.26 -15.02
N MET A 89 -7.19 -24.37 -13.74
CA MET A 89 -5.82 -24.56 -13.30
C MET A 89 -5.34 -25.95 -13.70
N LEU A 90 -4.39 -26.01 -14.60
CA LEU A 90 -3.86 -27.27 -15.11
C LEU A 90 -2.82 -27.87 -14.15
N ARG A 91 -1.89 -27.05 -13.69
CA ARG A 91 -0.75 -27.48 -12.88
C ARG A 91 -0.25 -26.36 -11.99
N ILE A 92 0.16 -26.72 -10.77
CA ILE A 92 0.84 -25.88 -9.82
C ILE A 92 2.29 -26.36 -9.71
N VAL A 93 3.26 -25.45 -9.95
CA VAL A 93 4.69 -25.76 -9.92
C VAL A 93 5.31 -25.39 -8.58
N ALA A 94 4.92 -24.24 -8.02
CA ALA A 94 5.42 -23.77 -6.75
C ALA A 94 4.38 -24.01 -5.65
N ASP A 95 4.76 -24.74 -4.62
CA ASP A 95 3.92 -25.00 -3.45
C ASP A 95 4.31 -24.07 -2.28
N TYR A 96 3.66 -24.23 -1.11
CA TYR A 96 3.97 -23.49 0.11
C TYR A 96 5.46 -23.59 0.45
N ASN A 97 6.04 -22.49 0.89
CA ASN A 97 7.45 -22.34 1.25
C ASN A 97 8.47 -22.56 0.12
N ALA A 98 8.01 -22.70 -1.14
CA ALA A 98 8.90 -22.77 -2.30
C ALA A 98 9.61 -21.43 -2.51
N GLU A 99 10.92 -21.47 -2.70
CA GLU A 99 11.69 -20.32 -3.16
C GLU A 99 11.46 -20.14 -4.67
N VAL A 100 11.08 -18.94 -5.08
CA VAL A 100 10.77 -18.62 -6.48
C VAL A 100 11.57 -17.40 -6.95
N ARG A 101 11.95 -17.39 -8.22
CA ARG A 101 12.65 -16.28 -8.84
C ARG A 101 11.70 -15.43 -9.67
N ARG A 102 12.06 -14.18 -9.84
CA ARG A 102 11.34 -13.27 -10.74
C ARG A 102 11.23 -13.84 -12.15
N GLY A 103 10.01 -13.91 -12.69
CA GLY A 103 9.72 -14.47 -14.01
C GLY A 103 9.55 -15.98 -14.04
N GLU A 104 9.82 -16.70 -12.95
CA GLU A 104 9.63 -18.15 -12.85
C GLU A 104 8.14 -18.50 -12.90
N VAL A 105 7.81 -19.57 -13.61
CA VAL A 105 6.43 -20.07 -13.72
C VAL A 105 6.07 -20.81 -12.44
N ILE A 106 5.09 -20.29 -11.71
CA ILE A 106 4.61 -20.87 -10.45
C ILE A 106 3.34 -21.69 -10.60
N ALA A 107 2.54 -21.40 -11.65
CA ALA A 107 1.38 -22.19 -11.99
C ALA A 107 1.02 -22.01 -13.49
N GLN A 108 0.20 -22.88 -14.02
CA GLN A 108 -0.22 -22.86 -15.42
C GLN A 108 -1.72 -23.15 -15.52
N ILE A 109 -2.44 -22.26 -16.19
CA ILE A 109 -3.84 -22.46 -16.62
C ILE A 109 -3.82 -23.31 -17.88
N ASP A 110 -4.89 -24.09 -18.11
CA ASP A 110 -5.02 -24.91 -19.33
C ASP A 110 -4.86 -24.05 -20.59
N PRO A 111 -3.80 -24.28 -21.39
CA PRO A 111 -3.48 -23.47 -22.56
C PRO A 111 -4.27 -23.87 -23.81
N LEU A 112 -5.04 -24.97 -23.80
CA LEU A 112 -5.59 -25.57 -25.00
C LEU A 112 -6.45 -24.61 -25.82
N SER A 113 -7.37 -23.89 -25.19
CA SER A 113 -8.24 -22.93 -25.87
C SER A 113 -7.44 -21.74 -26.45
N PHE A 114 -6.41 -21.30 -25.75
CA PHE A 114 -5.51 -20.21 -26.19
C PHE A 114 -4.60 -20.66 -27.32
N GLN A 115 -4.13 -21.93 -27.32
CA GLN A 115 -3.36 -22.51 -28.43
C GLN A 115 -4.19 -22.58 -29.71
N ILE A 116 -5.45 -23.01 -29.62
CA ILE A 116 -6.39 -23.03 -30.77
C ILE A 116 -6.59 -21.60 -31.30
N ALA A 117 -6.83 -20.62 -30.43
CA ALA A 117 -6.98 -19.23 -30.85
C ALA A 117 -5.71 -18.68 -31.51
N LEU A 118 -4.54 -19.05 -31.03
CA LEU A 118 -3.26 -18.70 -31.63
C LEU A 118 -3.10 -19.31 -33.05
N GLU A 119 -3.40 -20.59 -33.22
CA GLU A 119 -3.33 -21.28 -34.50
C GLU A 119 -4.31 -20.69 -35.53
N GLN A 120 -5.52 -20.35 -35.06
CA GLN A 120 -6.50 -19.63 -35.88
C GLN A 120 -5.94 -18.29 -36.36
N ALA A 121 -5.42 -17.44 -35.46
CA ALA A 121 -4.85 -16.14 -35.80
C ALA A 121 -3.66 -16.26 -36.74
N GLN A 122 -2.80 -17.30 -36.61
CA GLN A 122 -1.72 -17.59 -37.52
C GLN A 122 -2.24 -17.95 -38.93
N SER A 123 -3.30 -18.74 -39.00
CA SER A 123 -3.91 -19.15 -40.26
C SER A 123 -4.56 -17.95 -40.98
N GLU A 124 -5.25 -17.08 -40.26
CA GLU A 124 -5.83 -15.85 -40.78
C GLU A 124 -4.74 -14.89 -41.32
N LEU A 125 -3.61 -14.80 -40.64
CA LEU A 125 -2.46 -14.01 -41.15
C LEU A 125 -1.91 -14.57 -42.46
N ARG A 126 -1.73 -15.89 -42.55
CA ARG A 126 -1.28 -16.53 -43.81
C ARG A 126 -2.22 -16.27 -44.99
N VAL A 127 -3.55 -16.32 -44.73
CA VAL A 127 -4.56 -15.97 -45.75
C VAL A 127 -4.41 -14.51 -46.21
N ALA A 128 -4.24 -13.59 -45.26
CA ALA A 128 -4.05 -12.16 -45.55
C ALA A 128 -2.73 -11.91 -46.35
N GLU A 129 -1.65 -12.59 -46.00
CA GLU A 129 -0.37 -12.50 -46.71
C GLU A 129 -0.47 -13.06 -48.16
N ALA A 130 -1.19 -14.16 -48.36
CA ALA A 130 -1.51 -14.70 -49.67
C ALA A 130 -2.36 -13.71 -50.52
N ALA A 131 -3.30 -13.01 -49.88
CA ALA A 131 -4.10 -11.98 -50.54
C ALA A 131 -3.24 -10.81 -51.04
N VAL A 132 -2.23 -10.37 -50.28
CA VAL A 132 -1.26 -9.36 -50.71
C VAL A 132 -0.53 -9.83 -51.96
N ALA A 133 -0.02 -11.05 -51.97
CA ALA A 133 0.69 -11.60 -53.13
C ALA A 133 -0.18 -11.59 -54.40
N ILE A 134 -1.49 -11.88 -54.25
CA ILE A 134 -2.44 -11.79 -55.38
C ILE A 134 -2.57 -10.35 -55.85
N GLN A 135 -2.74 -9.39 -54.96
CA GLN A 135 -2.86 -7.98 -55.35
C GLN A 135 -1.57 -7.41 -55.97
N GLU A 136 -0.40 -7.84 -55.53
CA GLU A 136 0.89 -7.49 -56.16
C GLU A 136 0.96 -7.98 -57.58
N ARG A 137 0.49 -9.18 -57.88
CA ARG A 137 0.43 -9.70 -59.26
C ARG A 137 -0.54 -8.90 -60.13
N ILE A 138 -1.67 -8.48 -59.57
CA ILE A 138 -2.64 -7.61 -60.28
C ILE A 138 -2.02 -6.23 -60.55
N GLN A 139 -1.28 -5.67 -59.61
CA GLN A 139 -0.55 -4.39 -59.80
C GLN A 139 0.53 -4.52 -60.86
N GLU A 140 1.31 -5.60 -60.85
CA GLU A 140 2.33 -5.89 -61.88
C GLU A 140 1.69 -5.97 -63.29
N LYS A 141 0.57 -6.68 -63.41
CA LYS A 141 -0.20 -6.72 -64.66
C LYS A 141 -0.64 -5.35 -65.10
N ALA A 142 -1.26 -4.56 -64.20
CA ALA A 142 -1.72 -3.19 -64.52
C ALA A 142 -0.57 -2.27 -64.93
N ALA A 143 0.61 -2.43 -64.37
CA ALA A 143 1.83 -1.71 -64.77
C ALA A 143 2.29 -2.08 -66.19
N ALA A 144 2.25 -3.40 -66.52
CA ALA A 144 2.55 -3.87 -67.85
C ALA A 144 1.53 -3.36 -68.92
N ASP A 145 0.24 -3.37 -68.57
CA ASP A 145 -0.83 -2.85 -69.42
C ASP A 145 -0.63 -1.33 -69.69
N LEU A 146 -0.25 -0.54 -68.70
CA LEU A 146 0.10 0.86 -68.84
C LEU A 146 1.30 1.06 -69.76
N ALA A 147 2.37 0.29 -69.55
CA ALA A 147 3.55 0.37 -70.41
C ALA A 147 3.22 0.07 -71.89
N SER A 148 2.38 -0.95 -72.16
CA SER A 148 1.88 -1.27 -73.49
C SER A 148 1.07 -0.15 -74.12
N ALA A 149 0.12 0.46 -73.28
CA ALA A 149 -0.69 1.59 -73.76
C ALA A 149 0.15 2.83 -74.05
N ALA A 150 1.15 3.11 -73.24
CA ALA A 150 2.09 4.23 -73.44
C ALA A 150 2.90 4.05 -74.72
N ALA A 151 3.44 2.85 -74.97
CA ALA A 151 4.18 2.54 -76.24
C ALA A 151 3.26 2.65 -77.45
N ALA A 152 1.98 2.22 -77.35
CA ALA A 152 1.03 2.38 -78.44
C ALA A 152 0.72 3.85 -78.71
N THR A 153 0.61 4.68 -77.71
CA THR A 153 0.39 6.12 -77.79
C THR A 153 1.62 6.77 -78.52
N GLU A 154 2.78 6.48 -78.08
CA GLU A 154 4.02 7.01 -78.71
C GLU A 154 4.13 6.65 -80.17
N ARG A 155 3.81 5.41 -80.58
CA ARG A 155 3.77 5.00 -81.98
C ARG A 155 2.78 5.84 -82.75
N VAL A 156 1.59 6.08 -82.29
CA VAL A 156 0.57 6.89 -83.00
C VAL A 156 1.01 8.36 -83.02
N ARG A 157 1.63 8.88 -82.02
CA ARG A 157 2.21 10.24 -81.96
C ARG A 157 3.22 10.44 -83.09
N PHE A 158 4.10 9.50 -83.31
CA PHE A 158 5.01 9.58 -84.47
C PHE A 158 4.27 9.52 -85.83
N ALA A 159 3.16 8.77 -85.94
CA ALA A 159 2.35 8.76 -87.14
C ALA A 159 1.67 10.11 -87.34
N THR A 160 1.11 10.72 -86.33
CA THR A 160 0.48 12.07 -86.37
C THR A 160 1.51 13.13 -86.79
N GLU A 161 2.72 13.06 -86.24
CA GLU A 161 3.82 13.97 -86.61
C GLU A 161 4.21 13.85 -88.08
N ARG A 162 4.25 12.59 -88.61
CA ARG A 162 4.50 12.35 -90.05
C ARG A 162 3.42 13.00 -90.88
N GLU A 163 2.12 12.83 -90.58
CA GLU A 163 1.03 13.46 -91.29
C GLU A 163 1.09 15.00 -91.20
N ARG A 164 1.49 15.57 -90.04
CA ARG A 164 1.74 17.00 -89.92
C ARG A 164 2.77 17.55 -90.85
N ILE A 165 3.88 16.79 -91.09
CA ILE A 165 4.93 17.14 -92.03
C ILE A 165 4.37 17.12 -93.47
N VAL A 166 3.50 16.10 -93.82
CA VAL A 166 2.85 16.01 -95.14
C VAL A 166 1.93 17.22 -95.41
N VAL A 167 1.14 17.65 -94.40
CA VAL A 167 0.31 18.87 -94.50
C VAL A 167 1.19 20.08 -94.82
N ALA A 168 2.31 20.25 -94.08
CA ALA A 168 3.22 21.40 -94.23
C ALA A 168 3.88 21.41 -95.62
N GLU A 169 4.15 20.25 -96.20
CA GLU A 169 4.69 20.13 -97.54
C GLU A 169 3.60 20.48 -98.60
N ALA A 170 2.41 19.88 -98.49
CA ALA A 170 1.29 20.15 -99.40
C ALA A 170 0.88 21.63 -99.37
N GLN A 171 0.91 22.28 -98.18
CA GLN A 171 0.70 23.69 -98.05
C GLN A 171 1.70 24.54 -98.79
N ARG A 172 3.00 24.24 -98.64
CA ARG A 172 4.09 24.93 -99.37
C ARG A 172 3.97 24.77 -100.85
N ASP A 173 3.61 23.57 -101.36
CA ASP A 173 3.37 23.34 -102.74
C ASP A 173 2.18 24.10 -103.30
N LEU A 174 1.09 24.11 -102.60
CA LEU A 174 -0.11 24.91 -102.91
C LEU A 174 0.20 26.42 -102.98
N GLU A 175 0.93 26.97 -102.02
CA GLU A 175 1.36 28.38 -102.03
C GLU A 175 2.24 28.73 -103.19
N ARG A 176 3.21 27.85 -103.52
CA ARG A 176 4.05 27.98 -104.66
C ARG A 176 3.25 27.98 -105.99
N LYS A 177 2.34 27.00 -106.16
CA LYS A 177 1.47 26.88 -107.35
C LYS A 177 0.53 28.09 -107.50
N ARG A 178 -0.05 28.56 -106.40
CA ARG A 178 -0.88 29.81 -106.36
C ARG A 178 -0.07 31.03 -106.78
N THR A 179 1.16 31.16 -106.41
CA THR A 179 2.03 32.28 -106.78
C THR A 179 2.44 32.17 -108.25
N LEU A 180 2.73 31.03 -108.76
CA LEU A 180 3.01 30.81 -110.20
C LEU A 180 1.79 31.03 -111.14
N ALA A 181 0.56 30.72 -110.62
CA ALA A 181 -0.71 30.97 -111.39
C ALA A 181 -1.01 32.45 -111.52
N LYS A 182 -0.57 33.32 -110.63
CA LYS A 182 -0.73 34.83 -110.78
C LYS A 182 0.10 35.36 -111.93
N GLY A 183 1.15 34.64 -112.41
CA GLY A 183 1.97 35.00 -113.53
C GLY A 183 1.67 34.20 -114.81
N ASP A 184 0.53 33.54 -114.95
CA ASP A 184 0.03 32.70 -116.02
C ASP A 184 0.94 31.49 -116.38
N ASN A 185 1.80 31.06 -115.41
CA ASN A 185 2.75 29.98 -115.64
C ASN A 185 2.19 28.59 -115.28
N VAL A 186 1.00 28.51 -114.66
CA VAL A 186 0.35 27.28 -114.17
C VAL A 186 -1.20 27.35 -114.39
N SER A 187 -1.82 26.28 -114.89
CA SER A 187 -3.27 26.15 -115.09
C SER A 187 -4.06 26.16 -113.76
N GLN A 188 -5.27 26.78 -113.82
CA GLN A 188 -6.26 26.76 -112.79
C GLN A 188 -6.64 25.32 -112.33
N VAL A 189 -6.65 24.40 -113.23
CA VAL A 189 -6.91 22.96 -112.93
C VAL A 189 -5.79 22.35 -112.02
N GLU A 190 -4.54 22.76 -112.26
CA GLU A 190 -3.39 22.28 -111.49
C GLU A 190 -3.46 22.89 -110.07
N VAL A 191 -3.85 24.18 -109.91
CA VAL A 191 -4.08 24.77 -108.55
C VAL A 191 -5.23 24.09 -107.85
N SER A 192 -6.36 23.80 -108.48
CA SER A 192 -7.48 23.07 -107.90
C SER A 192 -7.10 21.66 -107.47
N ARG A 193 -6.28 20.98 -108.27
CA ARG A 193 -5.73 19.60 -107.91
C ARG A 193 -4.83 19.67 -106.69
N THR A 194 -3.92 20.65 -106.59
CA THR A 194 -3.06 20.86 -105.49
C THR A 194 -3.83 21.28 -104.25
N GLN A 195 -4.88 22.06 -104.41
CA GLN A 195 -5.81 22.40 -103.29
C GLN A 195 -6.48 21.12 -102.72
N ALA A 196 -7.06 20.30 -103.63
CA ALA A 196 -7.65 19.04 -103.24
C ALA A 196 -6.65 18.09 -102.51
N ALA A 197 -5.37 18.07 -102.91
CA ALA A 197 -4.33 17.29 -102.26
C ALA A 197 -4.00 17.85 -100.85
N PHE A 198 -3.98 19.18 -100.66
CA PHE A 198 -3.78 19.80 -99.41
C PHE A 198 -5.00 19.51 -98.47
N ASP A 199 -6.24 19.63 -98.98
CA ASP A 199 -7.43 19.36 -98.19
C ASP A 199 -7.50 17.92 -97.73
N MET A 200 -7.08 16.94 -98.64
CA MET A 200 -6.90 15.52 -98.23
C MET A 200 -5.85 15.35 -97.16
N ALA A 201 -4.68 15.96 -97.28
CA ALA A 201 -3.66 15.92 -96.26
C ALA A 201 -4.11 16.44 -94.90
N VAL A 202 -4.87 17.56 -94.88
CA VAL A 202 -5.49 18.11 -93.67
C VAL A 202 -6.48 17.14 -93.04
N GLN A 203 -7.30 16.44 -93.86
CA GLN A 203 -8.24 15.45 -93.34
C GLN A 203 -7.52 14.23 -92.73
N ASN A 204 -6.45 13.76 -93.41
CA ASN A 204 -5.59 12.64 -92.91
C ASN A 204 -4.96 13.06 -91.53
N TYR A 205 -4.41 14.26 -91.44
CA TYR A 205 -3.85 14.76 -90.19
C TYR A 205 -4.90 14.82 -89.06
N LYS A 206 -6.09 15.37 -89.37
CA LYS A 206 -7.18 15.39 -88.38
C LYS A 206 -7.60 14.01 -87.89
N SER A 207 -7.62 13.04 -88.79
CA SER A 207 -7.90 11.65 -88.45
C SER A 207 -6.79 11.07 -87.54
N ALA A 208 -5.53 11.29 -87.87
CA ALA A 208 -4.41 10.86 -87.06
C ALA A 208 -4.40 11.52 -85.67
N GLU A 209 -4.77 12.83 -85.59
CA GLU A 209 -4.90 13.55 -84.35
C GLU A 209 -6.06 12.98 -83.47
N ALA A 210 -7.17 12.58 -84.08
CA ALA A 210 -8.26 11.92 -83.36
C ALA A 210 -7.86 10.53 -82.78
N ASP A 211 -7.10 9.78 -83.59
CA ASP A 211 -6.52 8.48 -83.17
C ASP A 211 -5.52 8.66 -81.99
N GLU A 212 -4.67 9.71 -82.08
CA GLU A 212 -3.74 10.03 -80.97
C GLU A 212 -4.48 10.39 -79.71
N ARG A 213 -5.54 11.27 -79.76
CA ARG A 213 -6.39 11.60 -78.60
C ARG A 213 -7.03 10.34 -77.96
N THR A 214 -7.47 9.40 -78.84
CA THR A 214 -8.05 8.14 -78.38
C THR A 214 -7.03 7.30 -77.58
N LYS A 215 -5.77 7.23 -78.13
CA LYS A 215 -4.68 6.47 -77.46
C LYS A 215 -4.24 7.15 -76.17
N ILE A 216 -4.19 8.47 -76.11
CA ILE A 216 -3.94 9.23 -74.85
C ILE A 216 -5.01 8.91 -73.81
N ALA A 217 -6.30 8.89 -74.18
CA ALA A 217 -7.40 8.55 -73.29
C ALA A 217 -7.27 7.11 -72.76
N LEU A 218 -6.87 6.13 -73.63
CA LEU A 218 -6.61 4.77 -73.19
C LEU A 218 -5.42 4.65 -72.23
N THR A 219 -4.36 5.43 -72.46
CA THR A 219 -3.22 5.49 -71.52
C THR A 219 -3.61 6.06 -70.18
N GLN A 220 -4.45 7.12 -70.14
CA GLN A 220 -4.99 7.67 -68.90
C GLN A 220 -5.88 6.67 -68.18
N ALA A 221 -6.68 5.85 -68.90
CA ALA A 221 -7.49 4.80 -68.31
C ALA A 221 -6.61 3.70 -67.69
N ALA A 222 -5.51 3.28 -68.40
CA ALA A 222 -4.54 2.31 -67.88
C ALA A 222 -3.79 2.83 -66.63
N GLU A 223 -3.44 4.13 -66.63
CA GLU A 223 -2.83 4.77 -65.46
C GLU A 223 -3.80 4.80 -64.26
N SER A 224 -5.08 5.09 -64.48
CA SER A 224 -6.09 5.02 -63.44
C SER A 224 -6.26 3.59 -62.90
N SER A 225 -6.22 2.59 -63.76
CA SER A 225 -6.25 1.17 -63.37
C SER A 225 -5.02 0.77 -62.52
N ARG A 226 -3.80 1.22 -62.93
CA ARG A 226 -2.57 1.00 -62.15
C ARG A 226 -2.67 1.60 -60.72
N ARG A 227 -3.15 2.87 -60.61
CA ARG A 227 -3.34 3.52 -59.32
C ARG A 227 -4.35 2.78 -58.47
N SER A 228 -5.44 2.29 -59.08
CA SER A 228 -6.44 1.49 -58.35
C SER A 228 -5.83 0.19 -57.80
N ALA A 229 -5.03 -0.51 -58.61
CA ALA A 229 -4.33 -1.74 -58.19
C ALA A 229 -3.31 -1.45 -57.07
N GLU A 230 -2.59 -0.34 -57.16
CA GLU A 230 -1.68 0.12 -56.09
C GLU A 230 -2.41 0.38 -54.77
N ALA A 231 -3.55 1.07 -54.83
CA ALA A 231 -4.39 1.28 -53.65
C ALA A 231 -4.92 -0.04 -53.05
N GLN A 232 -5.22 -1.04 -53.88
CA GLN A 232 -5.62 -2.37 -53.43
C GLN A 232 -4.50 -3.10 -52.69
N VAL A 233 -3.23 -2.98 -53.14
CA VAL A 233 -2.08 -3.52 -52.43
C VAL A 233 -1.90 -2.85 -51.07
N ILE A 234 -2.03 -1.51 -50.99
CA ILE A 234 -1.96 -0.77 -49.74
C ILE A 234 -3.06 -1.26 -48.79
N HIS A 235 -4.28 -1.43 -49.29
CA HIS A 235 -5.40 -1.95 -48.46
C HIS A 235 -5.14 -3.38 -47.98
N ALA A 236 -4.66 -4.28 -48.85
CA ALA A 236 -4.33 -5.65 -48.45
C ALA A 236 -3.22 -5.69 -47.38
N ASN A 237 -2.18 -4.83 -47.52
CA ASN A 237 -1.16 -4.70 -46.49
C ASN A 237 -1.69 -4.19 -45.17
N ALA A 238 -2.67 -3.27 -45.16
CA ALA A 238 -3.35 -2.83 -43.92
C ALA A 238 -4.06 -3.99 -43.22
N ILE A 239 -4.70 -4.89 -43.96
CA ILE A 239 -5.32 -6.10 -43.42
C ILE A 239 -4.26 -7.03 -42.80
N VAL A 240 -3.10 -7.21 -43.44
CA VAL A 240 -1.99 -7.98 -42.87
C VAL A 240 -1.55 -7.40 -41.55
N GLN A 241 -1.41 -6.08 -41.42
CA GLN A 241 -1.06 -5.43 -40.12
C GLN A 241 -2.13 -5.69 -39.07
N GLN A 242 -3.42 -5.62 -39.44
CA GLN A 242 -4.51 -5.95 -38.52
C GLN A 242 -4.42 -7.41 -38.03
N ARG A 243 -4.16 -8.38 -38.94
CA ARG A 243 -4.05 -9.79 -38.56
C ARG A 243 -2.77 -10.06 -37.75
N ARG A 244 -1.67 -9.35 -37.99
CA ARG A 244 -0.46 -9.40 -37.13
C ARG A 244 -0.74 -8.92 -35.72
N ALA A 245 -1.50 -7.85 -35.57
CA ALA A 245 -1.92 -7.38 -34.27
C ALA A 245 -2.79 -8.41 -33.54
N ALA A 246 -3.75 -9.04 -34.23
CA ALA A 246 -4.57 -10.12 -33.68
C ALA A 246 -3.73 -11.33 -33.26
N LEU A 247 -2.76 -11.74 -34.06
CA LEU A 247 -1.81 -12.81 -33.74
C LEU A 247 -1.02 -12.48 -32.45
N LYS A 248 -0.49 -11.26 -32.35
CA LYS A 248 0.23 -10.81 -31.15
C LYS A 248 -0.65 -10.82 -29.91
N ALA A 249 -1.93 -10.44 -30.03
CA ALA A 249 -2.90 -10.52 -28.92
C ALA A 249 -3.08 -11.97 -28.47
N ALA A 250 -3.32 -12.91 -29.39
CA ALA A 250 -3.46 -14.34 -29.07
C ALA A 250 -2.18 -14.92 -28.43
N GLN A 251 -0.99 -14.52 -28.87
CA GLN A 251 0.28 -14.89 -28.25
C GLN A 251 0.38 -14.40 -26.81
N THR A 252 -0.02 -13.14 -26.57
CA THR A 252 0.00 -12.54 -25.24
C THR A 252 -0.97 -13.27 -24.31
N GLU A 253 -2.18 -13.58 -24.77
CA GLU A 253 -3.15 -14.34 -23.97
C GLU A 253 -2.65 -15.75 -23.62
N LEU A 254 -1.98 -16.42 -24.54
CA LEU A 254 -1.35 -17.72 -24.29
C LEU A 254 -0.20 -17.59 -23.25
N GLU A 255 0.64 -16.57 -23.35
CA GLU A 255 1.69 -16.36 -22.34
C GLU A 255 1.11 -16.03 -20.94
N ARG A 256 -0.03 -15.37 -20.87
CA ARG A 256 -0.76 -15.08 -19.63
C ARG A 256 -1.33 -16.32 -18.94
N THR A 257 -1.42 -17.44 -19.64
CA THR A 257 -1.80 -18.73 -19.00
C THR A 257 -0.70 -19.23 -18.06
N LYS A 258 0.56 -18.79 -18.25
CA LYS A 258 1.69 -19.09 -17.39
C LYS A 258 1.77 -18.04 -16.29
N ILE A 259 1.32 -18.38 -15.09
CA ILE A 259 1.38 -17.48 -13.94
C ILE A 259 2.82 -17.46 -13.44
N ARG A 260 3.42 -16.28 -13.41
CA ARG A 260 4.83 -16.07 -13.06
C ARG A 260 4.97 -15.25 -11.78
N SER A 261 6.01 -15.51 -11.01
CA SER A 261 6.37 -14.66 -9.88
C SER A 261 6.89 -13.31 -10.37
N PRO A 262 6.34 -12.17 -9.90
CA PRO A 262 6.83 -10.85 -10.25
C PRO A 262 8.13 -10.45 -9.52
N VAL A 263 8.50 -11.17 -8.44
CA VAL A 263 9.64 -10.90 -7.55
C VAL A 263 10.37 -12.19 -7.19
N ASP A 264 11.61 -12.05 -6.75
CA ASP A 264 12.32 -13.13 -6.06
C ASP A 264 11.77 -13.24 -4.64
N GLY A 265 11.55 -14.45 -4.12
CA GLY A 265 11.03 -14.61 -2.77
C GLY A 265 10.54 -16.01 -2.44
N VAL A 266 9.71 -16.10 -1.41
CA VAL A 266 9.14 -17.35 -0.92
C VAL A 266 7.63 -17.28 -0.98
N VAL A 267 6.99 -18.33 -1.46
CA VAL A 267 5.52 -18.47 -1.47
C VAL A 267 5.03 -18.71 -0.04
N ILE A 268 4.36 -17.70 0.53
CA ILE A 268 3.81 -17.78 1.90
C ILE A 268 2.33 -18.16 1.93
N GLY A 269 1.64 -18.08 0.80
CA GLY A 269 0.22 -18.45 0.71
C GLY A 269 -0.15 -18.89 -0.68
N ARG A 270 -1.03 -19.88 -0.78
CA ARG A 270 -1.64 -20.42 -2.00
C ARG A 270 -3.13 -20.63 -1.74
N THR A 271 -3.96 -20.04 -2.57
CA THR A 271 -5.43 -20.11 -2.43
C THR A 271 -6.11 -20.85 -3.57
N ILE A 272 -5.32 -21.46 -4.44
CA ILE A 272 -5.79 -22.17 -5.64
C ILE A 272 -5.33 -23.62 -5.64
N GLU A 273 -6.17 -24.52 -6.20
CA GLU A 273 -5.87 -25.94 -6.36
C GLU A 273 -5.87 -26.36 -7.82
N GLU A 274 -5.18 -27.47 -8.14
CA GLU A 274 -5.21 -28.05 -9.48
C GLU A 274 -6.63 -28.50 -9.82
N GLY A 275 -7.06 -28.26 -11.05
CA GLY A 275 -8.41 -28.54 -11.52
C GLY A 275 -9.44 -27.45 -11.18
N GLN A 276 -9.11 -26.49 -10.32
CA GLN A 276 -10.02 -25.41 -9.96
C GLN A 276 -10.19 -24.40 -11.07
N GLN A 277 -11.41 -23.87 -11.25
CA GLN A 277 -11.71 -22.82 -12.21
C GLN A 277 -11.28 -21.45 -11.66
N VAL A 278 -10.45 -20.75 -12.39
CA VAL A 278 -10.08 -19.34 -12.15
C VAL A 278 -10.93 -18.46 -13.04
N THR A 279 -11.57 -17.46 -12.45
CA THR A 279 -12.40 -16.49 -13.18
C THR A 279 -11.88 -15.09 -12.92
N VAL A 280 -11.63 -14.34 -13.97
CA VAL A 280 -11.27 -12.91 -13.87
C VAL A 280 -12.57 -12.11 -13.78
N THR A 281 -12.87 -11.59 -12.57
CA THR A 281 -14.03 -10.74 -12.28
C THR A 281 -13.54 -9.37 -11.81
N LEU A 282 -14.48 -8.47 -11.48
CA LEU A 282 -14.16 -7.16 -10.89
C LEU A 282 -13.36 -7.26 -9.57
N GLN A 283 -13.53 -8.36 -8.83
CA GLN A 283 -12.70 -8.69 -7.67
C GLN A 283 -11.65 -9.71 -8.09
N THR A 284 -10.42 -9.27 -8.21
CA THR A 284 -9.29 -10.12 -8.59
C THR A 284 -8.99 -11.13 -7.48
N GLN A 285 -9.17 -12.41 -7.76
CA GLN A 285 -8.83 -13.49 -6.83
C GLN A 285 -7.30 -13.60 -6.71
N THR A 286 -6.76 -13.49 -5.49
CA THR A 286 -5.35 -13.77 -5.21
C THR A 286 -5.12 -15.27 -5.29
N LEU A 287 -4.16 -15.70 -6.10
CA LEU A 287 -3.79 -17.11 -6.26
C LEU A 287 -2.60 -17.48 -5.38
N PHE A 288 -1.59 -16.61 -5.36
CA PHE A 288 -0.40 -16.79 -4.54
C PHE A 288 -0.05 -15.50 -3.82
N THR A 289 0.57 -15.66 -2.65
CA THR A 289 1.17 -14.58 -1.88
C THR A 289 2.66 -14.86 -1.78
N VAL A 290 3.50 -13.99 -2.33
CA VAL A 290 4.95 -14.11 -2.34
C VAL A 290 5.57 -13.05 -1.45
N ALA A 291 6.38 -13.46 -0.45
CA ALA A 291 7.19 -12.57 0.36
C ALA A 291 8.58 -12.45 -0.24
N GLN A 292 9.06 -11.22 -0.46
CA GLN A 292 10.32 -10.98 -1.14
C GLN A 292 11.54 -11.41 -0.30
N ASP A 293 11.59 -11.03 0.98
CA ASP A 293 12.63 -11.45 1.90
C ASP A 293 12.02 -11.68 3.29
N LEU A 294 12.30 -12.85 3.88
CA LEU A 294 11.86 -13.21 5.23
C LEU A 294 12.93 -12.93 6.29
N ARG A 295 14.15 -12.51 5.90
CA ARG A 295 15.21 -12.12 6.82
C ARG A 295 14.98 -10.74 7.42
N GLU A 296 14.24 -9.90 6.71
CA GLU A 296 13.82 -8.60 7.16
C GLU A 296 12.29 -8.57 7.27
N MET A 297 11.83 -8.48 8.50
CA MET A 297 10.41 -8.45 8.84
C MET A 297 10.03 -7.07 9.39
N GLN A 298 8.77 -6.79 9.43
CA GLN A 298 8.21 -5.63 10.11
C GLN A 298 7.09 -6.06 11.06
N ILE A 299 6.98 -5.37 12.16
CA ILE A 299 5.85 -5.51 13.07
C ILE A 299 4.90 -4.33 12.82
N LYS A 300 3.64 -4.62 12.56
CA LYS A 300 2.58 -3.62 12.51
C LYS A 300 1.90 -3.58 13.85
N ILE A 301 2.32 -2.65 14.71
CA ILE A 301 1.87 -2.50 16.09
C ILE A 301 0.65 -1.56 16.09
N SER A 302 -0.48 -2.02 16.65
CA SER A 302 -1.67 -1.18 16.81
C SER A 302 -1.58 -0.46 18.15
N VAL A 303 -1.43 0.85 18.12
CA VAL A 303 -1.29 1.71 19.31
C VAL A 303 -2.52 2.60 19.42
N ASP A 304 -3.01 2.76 20.64
CA ASP A 304 -4.17 3.61 20.94
C ASP A 304 -3.86 5.10 20.74
N GLU A 305 -4.88 5.89 20.40
CA GLU A 305 -4.76 7.33 20.19
C GLU A 305 -4.16 8.05 21.41
N ALA A 306 -4.48 7.60 22.63
CA ALA A 306 -3.98 8.20 23.87
C ALA A 306 -2.44 8.13 24.02
N ASP A 307 -1.79 7.16 23.39
CA ASP A 307 -0.36 6.91 23.52
C ASP A 307 0.47 7.27 22.28
N ILE A 308 -0.16 7.41 21.11
CA ILE A 308 0.56 7.66 19.86
C ILE A 308 1.38 8.96 19.89
N GLY A 309 0.90 9.99 20.61
CA GLY A 309 1.59 11.27 20.74
C GLY A 309 2.95 11.19 21.43
N LYS A 310 3.23 10.11 22.17
CA LYS A 310 4.48 9.87 22.90
C LYS A 310 5.51 9.13 22.06
N ILE A 311 5.10 8.49 20.97
CA ILE A 311 5.97 7.63 20.13
C ILE A 311 6.66 8.47 19.07
N ARG A 312 7.93 8.14 18.81
CA ARG A 312 8.79 8.77 17.81
C ARG A 312 9.48 7.70 16.96
N GLU A 313 9.85 8.06 15.74
CA GLU A 313 10.71 7.23 14.90
C GLU A 313 12.10 7.08 15.55
N GLY A 314 12.71 5.90 15.40
CA GLY A 314 14.00 5.56 16.01
C GLY A 314 13.91 5.02 17.43
N GLN A 315 12.74 5.00 18.07
CA GLN A 315 12.60 4.42 19.41
C GLN A 315 12.79 2.91 19.40
N PRO A 316 13.51 2.36 20.41
CA PRO A 316 13.68 0.92 20.52
C PRO A 316 12.38 0.23 20.95
N VAL A 317 12.15 -0.93 20.36
CA VAL A 317 11.02 -1.79 20.66
C VAL A 317 11.55 -3.15 21.11
N ILE A 318 11.09 -3.62 22.25
CA ILE A 318 11.29 -4.99 22.72
C ILE A 318 9.98 -5.72 22.52
N TYR A 319 10.03 -6.87 21.86
CA TYR A 319 8.81 -7.65 21.63
C TYR A 319 9.03 -9.13 21.89
N THR A 320 7.96 -9.79 22.26
CA THR A 320 7.88 -11.24 22.42
C THR A 320 6.84 -11.78 21.46
N VAL A 321 7.02 -13.00 21.00
CA VAL A 321 6.05 -13.73 20.20
C VAL A 321 5.60 -14.97 20.95
N ASP A 322 4.34 -15.30 20.90
CA ASP A 322 3.76 -16.40 21.68
C ASP A 322 4.36 -17.77 21.30
N SER A 323 4.84 -17.89 20.05
CA SER A 323 5.51 -19.10 19.56
C SER A 323 6.90 -19.35 20.17
N PHE A 324 7.52 -18.34 20.79
CA PHE A 324 8.85 -18.45 21.42
C PHE A 324 8.81 -17.84 22.83
N PRO A 325 8.16 -18.50 23.79
CA PRO A 325 8.00 -17.99 25.15
C PRO A 325 9.37 -17.80 25.82
N GLY A 326 9.54 -16.65 26.47
CA GLY A 326 10.78 -16.31 27.19
C GLY A 326 11.92 -15.77 26.31
N ARG A 327 11.73 -15.65 24.99
CA ARG A 327 12.70 -15.01 24.09
C ARG A 327 12.24 -13.58 23.76
N GLU A 328 13.09 -12.62 24.11
CA GLU A 328 12.88 -11.22 23.74
C GLU A 328 13.61 -10.92 22.43
N PHE A 329 12.91 -10.27 21.54
CA PHE A 329 13.43 -9.78 20.26
C PHE A 329 13.51 -8.27 20.30
N ARG A 330 14.38 -7.69 19.49
CA ARG A 330 14.57 -6.24 19.38
C ARG A 330 14.13 -5.76 18.02
N ALA A 331 13.47 -4.62 18.00
CA ALA A 331 13.04 -3.91 16.82
C ALA A 331 13.25 -2.41 17.04
N GLU A 332 13.08 -1.63 15.99
CA GLU A 332 13.16 -0.18 16.02
C GLU A 332 11.98 0.42 15.28
N VAL A 333 11.36 1.45 15.84
CA VAL A 333 10.26 2.18 15.18
C VAL A 333 10.78 2.84 13.91
N LYS A 334 10.30 2.38 12.77
CA LYS A 334 10.66 2.90 11.45
C LYS A 334 9.73 4.02 10.99
N GLN A 335 8.43 3.87 11.27
CA GLN A 335 7.42 4.79 10.75
C GLN A 335 6.16 4.73 11.59
N ILE A 336 5.52 5.88 11.77
CA ILE A 336 4.17 6.00 12.33
C ILE A 336 3.21 6.34 11.18
N ARG A 337 2.24 5.45 10.92
CA ARG A 337 1.23 5.70 9.89
C ARG A 337 0.22 6.71 10.39
N LYS A 338 -0.03 7.74 9.58
CA LYS A 338 -0.97 8.82 9.90
C LYS A 338 -2.44 8.43 9.66
N ASP A 339 -2.67 7.32 8.99
CA ASP A 339 -3.98 6.76 8.76
C ASP A 339 -4.45 6.01 10.01
N SER A 340 -5.57 6.43 10.56
CA SER A 340 -6.18 5.79 11.74
C SER A 340 -7.03 4.59 11.31
N GLN A 341 -7.04 3.56 12.13
CA GLN A 341 -7.90 2.39 11.97
C GLN A 341 -8.88 2.33 13.12
N GLU A 342 -10.16 2.22 12.80
CA GLU A 342 -11.19 1.97 13.80
C GLU A 342 -11.37 0.47 13.96
N LYS A 343 -11.10 -0.05 15.16
CA LYS A 343 -11.36 -1.43 15.56
C LYS A 343 -12.25 -1.45 16.78
N GLN A 344 -13.43 -2.04 16.68
CA GLN A 344 -14.38 -2.17 17.81
C GLN A 344 -14.65 -0.83 18.50
N ASN A 345 -14.87 0.24 17.74
CA ASN A 345 -15.08 1.61 18.26
C ASN A 345 -13.87 2.23 18.99
N VAL A 346 -12.68 1.67 18.84
CA VAL A 346 -11.43 2.25 19.35
C VAL A 346 -10.58 2.72 18.18
N ILE A 347 -10.16 3.98 18.23
CA ILE A 347 -9.26 4.56 17.24
C ILE A 347 -7.83 4.13 17.57
N THR A 348 -7.19 3.46 16.63
CA THR A 348 -5.80 3.01 16.75
C THR A 348 -4.97 3.49 15.58
N TYR A 349 -3.69 3.69 15.80
CA TYR A 349 -2.70 4.03 14.79
C TYR A 349 -1.70 2.89 14.61
N VAL A 350 -1.24 2.69 13.38
CA VAL A 350 -0.27 1.64 13.08
C VAL A 350 1.15 2.18 13.18
N VAL A 351 1.91 1.70 14.15
CA VAL A 351 3.35 1.91 14.27
C VAL A 351 4.06 0.74 13.61
N VAL A 352 4.91 1.04 12.63
CA VAL A 352 5.71 0.03 11.92
C VAL A 352 7.10 0.00 12.52
N ALA A 353 7.50 -1.14 13.07
CA ALA A 353 8.83 -1.38 13.59
C ALA A 353 9.58 -2.39 12.71
N ASN A 354 10.86 -2.12 12.44
CA ASN A 354 11.74 -3.04 11.71
C ASN A 354 12.21 -4.16 12.66
N ALA A 355 11.97 -5.42 12.26
CA ALA A 355 12.26 -6.61 13.05
C ALA A 355 13.22 -7.54 12.27
N PRO A 356 14.53 -7.49 12.52
CA PRO A 356 15.48 -8.38 11.88
C PRO A 356 15.20 -9.85 12.20
N ASN A 357 15.26 -10.71 11.19
CA ASN A 357 15.00 -12.16 11.28
C ASN A 357 16.07 -12.96 10.54
N PRO A 358 17.36 -12.87 10.92
CA PRO A 358 18.45 -13.52 10.19
C PRO A 358 18.30 -15.05 10.16
N ASP A 359 17.78 -15.64 11.22
CA ASP A 359 17.58 -17.09 11.37
C ASP A 359 16.30 -17.60 10.71
N ARG A 360 15.48 -16.70 10.11
CA ARG A 360 14.16 -17.02 9.52
C ARG A 360 13.20 -17.74 10.47
N MET A 361 13.37 -17.56 11.79
CA MET A 361 12.51 -18.19 12.80
C MET A 361 11.14 -17.51 12.89
N LEU A 362 11.08 -16.20 12.65
CA LEU A 362 9.85 -15.44 12.68
C LEU A 362 9.10 -15.64 11.35
N MET A 363 7.81 -15.89 11.46
CA MET A 363 6.94 -16.13 10.30
C MET A 363 5.93 -15.00 10.15
N PRO A 364 5.56 -14.63 8.92
CA PRO A 364 4.45 -13.70 8.68
C PRO A 364 3.15 -14.21 9.32
N GLY A 365 2.40 -13.31 9.96
CA GLY A 365 1.17 -13.65 10.67
C GLY A 365 1.33 -13.94 12.15
N MET A 366 2.55 -14.10 12.67
CA MET A 366 2.76 -14.25 14.12
C MET A 366 2.33 -12.99 14.87
N THR A 367 1.66 -13.17 16.01
CA THR A 367 1.32 -12.08 16.92
C THR A 367 2.52 -11.75 17.78
N ALA A 368 2.82 -10.46 17.88
CA ALA A 368 3.88 -9.91 18.71
C ALA A 368 3.29 -9.01 19.79
N ASN A 369 3.73 -9.20 21.04
CA ASN A 369 3.47 -8.30 22.15
C ASN A 369 4.67 -7.35 22.26
N ALA A 370 4.48 -6.10 21.83
CA ALA A 370 5.54 -5.11 21.71
C ALA A 370 5.49 -4.12 22.87
N ARG A 371 6.66 -3.80 23.42
CA ARG A 371 6.90 -2.72 24.37
C ARG A 371 7.78 -1.67 23.70
N ILE A 372 7.19 -0.54 23.37
CA ILE A 372 7.90 0.61 22.77
C ILE A 372 8.48 1.43 23.92
N ILE A 373 9.79 1.62 23.94
CA ILE A 373 10.47 2.40 24.97
C ILE A 373 10.40 3.86 24.57
N ILE A 374 9.64 4.65 25.35
CA ILE A 374 9.45 6.08 25.09
C ILE A 374 10.65 6.86 25.62
N ASP A 375 11.02 6.57 26.86
CA ASP A 375 12.12 7.22 27.56
C ASP A 375 12.73 6.25 28.55
N ALA A 376 14.05 6.34 28.77
CA ALA A 376 14.77 5.43 29.67
C ALA A 376 15.92 6.17 30.33
N HIS A 377 15.98 6.06 31.68
CA HIS A 377 17.10 6.55 32.46
C HIS A 377 17.82 5.40 33.12
N THR A 378 19.13 5.44 33.09
CA THR A 378 19.99 4.40 33.70
C THR A 378 20.52 4.85 35.04
N ASN A 379 20.68 3.90 35.98
CA ASN A 379 21.30 4.11 37.28
C ASN A 379 20.66 5.22 38.13
N VAL A 380 19.32 5.33 38.09
CA VAL A 380 18.54 6.32 38.88
C VAL A 380 18.02 5.71 40.19
N HIS A 381 17.72 6.57 41.16
CA HIS A 381 17.01 6.15 42.37
C HIS A 381 15.55 5.93 42.05
N LYS A 382 15.00 4.81 42.45
CA LYS A 382 13.60 4.45 42.20
C LYS A 382 12.92 3.92 43.46
N VAL A 383 11.65 4.29 43.61
CA VAL A 383 10.79 3.88 44.73
C VAL A 383 9.47 3.34 44.17
N PRO A 384 8.79 2.47 44.92
CA PRO A 384 7.44 2.06 44.55
C PRO A 384 6.48 3.25 44.47
N VAL A 385 5.58 3.27 43.47
CA VAL A 385 4.56 4.32 43.29
C VAL A 385 3.73 4.53 44.59
N ALA A 386 3.53 3.47 45.38
CA ALA A 386 2.83 3.51 46.67
C ALA A 386 3.46 4.51 47.67
N ALA A 387 4.79 4.71 47.62
CA ALA A 387 5.49 5.67 48.49
C ALA A 387 5.10 7.11 48.22
N LEU A 388 4.79 7.49 46.99
CA LEU A 388 4.36 8.82 46.58
C LEU A 388 2.86 9.10 46.94
N ARG A 389 2.09 8.04 47.09
CA ARG A 389 0.64 8.12 47.41
C ARG A 389 0.37 8.03 48.88
N PHE A 390 1.34 7.64 49.69
CA PHE A 390 1.21 7.47 51.10
C PHE A 390 1.21 8.84 51.83
N THR A 391 0.23 9.05 52.75
CA THR A 391 0.18 10.19 53.64
C THR A 391 -0.21 9.65 55.03
N PRO A 392 0.57 9.94 56.11
CA PRO A 392 0.23 9.52 57.46
C PRO A 392 -1.11 10.11 57.91
N ALA A 393 -1.85 9.37 58.74
CA ALA A 393 -3.12 9.82 59.29
C ALA A 393 -2.90 11.04 60.19
N GLY A 394 -3.65 12.11 59.92
CA GLY A 394 -3.61 13.36 60.72
C GLY A 394 -2.57 14.40 60.23
N GLU A 395 -1.74 14.08 59.24
CA GLU A 395 -0.82 15.07 58.68
C GLU A 395 -1.27 15.54 57.29
N ARG A 396 -1.17 16.85 57.05
CA ARG A 396 -1.30 17.44 55.74
C ARG A 396 0.09 17.46 55.09
N GLY A 397 0.29 16.69 54.07
CA GLY A 397 1.54 16.73 53.28
C GLY A 397 1.79 18.12 52.72
N PRO A 398 3.07 18.48 52.46
CA PRO A 398 3.45 19.68 51.71
C PRO A 398 2.78 19.71 50.33
N GLU A 399 2.54 20.91 49.76
CA GLU A 399 1.97 21.05 48.39
C GLU A 399 2.88 20.46 47.29
N ALA A 400 4.19 20.33 47.56
CA ALA A 400 5.16 19.74 46.65
C ALA A 400 5.22 18.20 46.79
N SER A 401 5.60 17.50 45.73
CA SER A 401 5.83 16.06 45.76
C SER A 401 6.86 15.67 46.83
N HIS A 402 6.48 14.78 47.75
CA HIS A 402 7.30 14.36 48.87
C HIS A 402 7.18 12.86 49.11
N LEU A 403 8.18 12.31 49.79
CA LEU A 403 8.17 10.95 50.32
C LEU A 403 8.18 11.00 51.85
N TRP A 404 7.62 10.02 52.47
CA TRP A 404 7.67 9.87 53.92
C TRP A 404 8.73 8.84 54.29
N THR A 405 9.62 9.24 55.18
CA THR A 405 10.60 8.36 55.83
C THR A 405 10.39 8.29 57.31
N LEU A 406 10.95 7.31 57.98
CA LEU A 406 10.91 7.19 59.42
C LEU A 406 12.09 7.95 60.01
N GLY A 407 11.83 8.94 60.88
CA GLY A 407 12.87 9.63 61.64
C GLY A 407 13.48 8.75 62.74
N GLU A 408 14.55 9.22 63.42
CA GLU A 408 15.15 8.51 64.55
C GLU A 408 14.17 8.35 65.72
N ASP A 409 13.19 9.23 65.82
CA ASP A 409 12.10 9.23 66.77
C ASP A 409 10.91 8.33 66.39
N GLN A 410 11.07 7.53 65.32
CA GLN A 410 10.03 6.67 64.72
C GLN A 410 8.78 7.43 64.26
N ARG A 411 8.90 8.72 63.98
CA ARG A 411 7.83 9.52 63.41
C ARG A 411 8.03 9.72 61.92
N PRO A 412 6.92 9.76 61.14
CA PRO A 412 7.01 10.04 59.71
C PRO A 412 7.54 11.47 59.50
N ARG A 413 8.58 11.60 58.67
CA ARG A 413 9.14 12.89 58.23
C ARG A 413 9.00 13.03 56.69
N PRO A 414 8.41 14.14 56.20
CA PRO A 414 8.32 14.38 54.78
C PRO A 414 9.65 14.85 54.21
N ILE A 415 10.06 14.26 53.06
CA ILE A 415 11.24 14.65 52.30
C ILE A 415 10.80 15.14 50.95
N PRO A 416 11.15 16.38 50.53
CA PRO A 416 10.83 16.89 49.21
C PRO A 416 11.60 16.12 48.16
N VAL A 417 10.91 15.71 47.08
CA VAL A 417 11.49 14.96 45.98
C VAL A 417 11.08 15.53 44.64
N ARG A 418 11.95 15.42 43.65
CA ARG A 418 11.57 15.61 42.25
C ARG A 418 11.25 14.25 41.66
N VAL A 419 10.07 14.14 41.10
CA VAL A 419 9.56 12.95 40.45
C VAL A 419 9.98 12.97 39.00
N GLY A 420 10.62 11.89 38.52
CA GLY A 420 11.04 11.69 37.13
C GLY A 420 10.16 10.65 36.43
N LEU A 421 10.79 9.73 35.66
CA LEU A 421 10.11 8.69 34.91
C LEU A 421 9.41 7.67 35.82
N SER A 422 8.35 7.05 35.27
CA SER A 422 7.62 5.97 35.93
C SER A 422 7.42 4.79 34.97
N ASP A 423 7.63 3.58 35.47
CA ASP A 423 7.32 2.34 34.76
C ASP A 423 5.95 1.73 35.14
N GLY A 424 5.16 2.48 35.94
CA GLY A 424 3.85 2.07 36.47
C GLY A 424 3.95 1.36 37.82
N SER A 425 5.06 0.71 38.19
CA SER A 425 5.31 0.07 39.50
C SER A 425 6.28 0.86 40.34
N MET A 426 7.33 1.38 39.73
CA MET A 426 8.36 2.20 40.35
C MET A 426 8.38 3.59 39.71
N VAL A 427 8.89 4.55 40.47
CA VAL A 427 9.04 5.95 40.04
C VAL A 427 10.46 6.40 40.31
N GLU A 428 11.07 7.06 39.34
CA GLU A 428 12.34 7.74 39.50
C GLU A 428 12.18 8.93 40.44
N ILE A 429 13.13 9.07 41.35
CA ILE A 429 13.20 10.20 42.27
C ILE A 429 14.57 10.82 42.30
N SER A 430 14.60 12.14 42.46
CA SER A 430 15.79 12.90 42.78
C SER A 430 15.64 13.44 44.20
N ILE A 431 16.53 13.00 45.07
CA ILE A 431 16.53 13.37 46.52
C ILE A 431 17.78 14.15 46.82
N ALA A 432 17.66 15.17 47.68
CA ALA A 432 18.78 15.98 48.16
C ALA A 432 19.49 15.33 49.37
N GLU A 433 18.75 14.61 50.22
CA GLU A 433 19.25 13.94 51.40
C GLU A 433 19.39 12.43 51.16
N PRO A 434 20.47 11.75 51.56
CA PRO A 434 20.59 10.30 51.46
C PRO A 434 19.61 9.61 52.41
N VAL A 435 18.65 8.89 51.81
CA VAL A 435 17.66 8.10 52.58
C VAL A 435 17.67 6.69 52.05
N GLU A 436 17.65 5.70 52.93
CA GLU A 436 17.71 4.27 52.53
C GLU A 436 16.32 3.67 52.33
N GLN A 437 15.34 4.13 53.12
CA GLN A 437 13.99 3.54 53.16
C GLN A 437 12.90 4.60 53.15
N VAL A 438 11.79 4.29 52.50
CA VAL A 438 10.59 5.13 52.43
C VAL A 438 9.36 4.36 52.90
N ILE A 439 8.38 5.07 53.45
CA ILE A 439 7.13 4.49 53.91
C ILE A 439 6.23 4.28 52.68
N VAL A 440 5.69 3.06 52.52
CA VAL A 440 4.76 2.71 51.43
C VAL A 440 3.35 2.39 51.93
N GLY A 441 3.17 2.27 53.24
CA GLY A 441 1.88 1.95 53.83
C GLY A 441 1.95 1.76 55.34
N VAL A 442 0.83 1.37 55.96
CA VAL A 442 0.73 0.99 57.36
C VAL A 442 0.35 -0.48 57.47
N ASP A 443 1.04 -1.22 58.34
CA ASP A 443 0.71 -2.63 58.60
C ASP A 443 -0.55 -2.64 59.51
N GLN A 444 -1.70 -2.95 58.94
CA GLN A 444 -2.98 -3.11 59.63
C GLN A 444 -3.15 -4.46 60.30
N ARG A 445 -2.07 -5.19 60.59
CA ARG A 445 -2.24 -6.41 61.37
C ARG A 445 -2.69 -6.02 62.79
N GLU A 446 -3.95 -6.31 63.15
CA GLU A 446 -4.43 -6.27 64.53
C GLU A 446 -3.44 -7.05 65.39
N PRO A 447 -3.04 -6.51 66.60
CA PRO A 447 -2.25 -7.28 67.52
C PRO A 447 -3.04 -8.53 67.88
N SER A 448 -2.50 -9.68 67.52
CA SER A 448 -3.07 -10.98 67.89
C SER A 448 -3.33 -11.00 69.39
N PRO A 449 -4.54 -11.31 69.87
CA PRO A 449 -4.82 -11.40 71.31
C PRO A 449 -4.25 -12.71 71.84
N THR A 450 -2.92 -12.76 71.98
CA THR A 450 -2.22 -13.87 72.63
C THR A 450 -1.91 -13.42 74.06
N ILE A 451 -2.67 -13.87 75.02
CA ILE A 451 -2.43 -14.06 76.49
C ILE A 451 -3.75 -13.75 77.31
N ALA A 452 -4.86 -14.37 76.97
CA ALA A 452 -5.99 -14.41 77.86
C ALA A 452 -6.72 -15.77 77.94
N ARG A 453 -6.12 -16.83 77.41
CA ARG A 453 -6.80 -18.14 77.35
C ARG A 453 -6.08 -19.23 78.14
N ARG A 454 -5.23 -18.88 79.13
CA ARG A 454 -4.48 -19.86 79.91
C ARG A 454 -4.73 -19.87 81.40
N ILE A 455 -5.78 -19.21 81.90
CA ILE A 455 -6.11 -19.19 83.36
C ILE A 455 -7.56 -19.66 83.66
N ILE A 456 -8.30 -20.15 82.68
CA ILE A 456 -9.64 -20.73 83.00
C ILE A 456 -9.66 -22.15 82.42
N GLY A 457 -8.87 -23.03 82.98
CA GLY A 457 -8.84 -24.43 82.63
C GLY A 457 -8.20 -25.33 83.69
N SER A 458 -8.41 -25.00 84.98
CA SER A 458 -8.21 -25.92 86.06
C SER A 458 -8.95 -25.42 87.30
N MET A 459 -10.24 -25.71 87.35
CA MET A 459 -11.06 -26.08 88.54
C MET A 459 -12.32 -26.73 87.99
#